data_669023255258a1920ae48fe6bbf7c8a9
#
_entry.id   669023255258a1920ae48fe6bbf7c8a9
#
_cell.length_a   1.000
_cell.length_b   1.000
_cell.length_c   1.000
_cell.angle_alpha   90.00
_cell.angle_beta   90.00
_cell.angle_gamma   90.00
#
_symmetry.space_group_name_H-M   'P 1'
#
loop_
_entity.id
_entity.type
_entity.pdbx_description
1 polymer ?
#
loop_
_entity_poly.entity_id
_entity_poly.type
_entity_poly.pdbx_seq_one_letter_code
_entity_poly.pdbx_strand_id
1 'polypeptide(L)'
;MSMFLNRFEPLINKYPSDADALSRVAEFFSVRELKGLEFSSLRITPERLQVIANVNNHARLSRLIVVLLSEKILDRSVVINSPTGGGIAEFDSIADVPDVIHDTFRDMDMEVTAGDLKTLYRIHAA
;
A
#
# COMPACT_ATOMS: atom_id res chain seq x y z
N MET A 1 -22.08 7.46 7.78
CA MET A 1 -21.84 6.41 6.77
C MET A 1 -20.39 6.46 6.33
N SER A 2 -19.74 5.33 6.19
CA SER A 2 -18.33 5.28 5.82
C SER A 2 -18.13 5.64 4.34
N MET A 3 -17.20 6.55 4.07
CA MET A 3 -16.78 6.91 2.72
C MET A 3 -16.19 5.69 2.00
N PHE A 4 -15.43 4.84 2.71
CA PHE A 4 -14.82 3.65 2.12
C PHE A 4 -15.84 2.60 1.74
N LEU A 5 -16.87 2.38 2.55
CA LEU A 5 -17.94 1.45 2.20
C LEU A 5 -18.62 1.85 0.89
N ASN A 6 -18.87 3.14 0.69
CA ASN A 6 -19.46 3.64 -0.55
C ASN A 6 -18.55 3.39 -1.77
N ARG A 7 -17.24 3.47 -1.60
CA ARG A 7 -16.27 3.21 -2.68
C ARG A 7 -16.16 1.72 -2.99
N PHE A 8 -16.29 0.85 -1.98
CA PHE A 8 -16.11 -0.59 -2.12
C PHE A 8 -17.36 -1.31 -2.61
N GLU A 9 -18.55 -0.80 -2.33
CA GLU A 9 -19.80 -1.46 -2.70
C GLU A 9 -19.89 -1.76 -4.21
N PRO A 10 -19.61 -0.81 -5.13
CA PRO A 10 -19.60 -1.12 -6.55
C PRO A 10 -18.54 -2.15 -6.93
N LEU A 11 -17.40 -2.16 -6.23
CA LEU A 11 -16.31 -3.10 -6.52
C LEU A 11 -16.67 -4.52 -6.14
N ILE A 12 -17.36 -4.71 -5.02
CA ILE A 12 -17.81 -6.03 -4.58
C ILE A 12 -18.74 -6.63 -5.61
N ASN A 13 -19.61 -5.82 -6.21
CA ASN A 13 -20.52 -6.27 -7.27
C ASN A 13 -19.78 -6.52 -8.59
N LYS A 14 -18.79 -5.72 -8.92
CA LYS A 14 -18.01 -5.82 -10.16
C LYS A 14 -17.04 -7.01 -10.15
N TYR A 15 -16.51 -7.34 -8.97
CA TYR A 15 -15.51 -8.40 -8.80
C TYR A 15 -16.00 -9.46 -7.80
N PRO A 16 -16.99 -10.27 -8.18
CA PRO A 16 -17.63 -11.20 -7.24
C PRO A 16 -16.67 -12.28 -6.71
N SER A 17 -15.65 -12.65 -7.48
CA SER A 17 -14.64 -13.62 -7.02
C SER A 17 -13.75 -13.07 -5.91
N ASP A 18 -13.67 -11.76 -5.77
CA ASP A 18 -12.87 -11.06 -4.76
C ASP A 18 -13.74 -10.37 -3.71
N ALA A 19 -15.06 -10.65 -3.70
CA ALA A 19 -16.01 -9.96 -2.83
C ALA A 19 -15.65 -10.05 -1.34
N ASP A 20 -15.27 -11.24 -0.88
CA ASP A 20 -14.91 -11.43 0.53
C ASP A 20 -13.65 -10.65 0.90
N ALA A 21 -12.62 -10.71 0.04
CA ALA A 21 -11.37 -9.98 0.27
C ALA A 21 -11.62 -8.46 0.26
N LEU A 22 -12.39 -7.98 -0.71
CA LEU A 22 -12.75 -6.55 -0.79
C LEU A 22 -13.56 -6.09 0.43
N SER A 23 -14.48 -6.92 0.91
CA SER A 23 -15.27 -6.62 2.11
C SER A 23 -14.39 -6.49 3.35
N ARG A 24 -13.38 -7.36 3.50
CA ARG A 24 -12.45 -7.28 4.63
C ARG A 24 -11.58 -6.03 4.58
N VAL A 25 -11.11 -5.65 3.40
CA VAL A 25 -10.34 -4.41 3.23
C VAL A 25 -11.21 -3.20 3.54
N ALA A 26 -12.45 -3.19 3.06
CA ALA A 26 -13.41 -2.12 3.33
C ALA A 26 -13.68 -1.98 4.83
N GLU A 27 -13.85 -3.08 5.52
CA GLU A 27 -14.07 -3.09 6.97
C GLU A 27 -12.87 -2.54 7.73
N PHE A 28 -11.66 -2.95 7.34
CA PHE A 28 -10.43 -2.42 7.93
C PHE A 28 -10.37 -0.89 7.85
N PHE A 29 -10.64 -0.33 6.68
CA PHE A 29 -10.62 1.11 6.49
C PHE A 29 -11.77 1.81 7.21
N SER A 30 -12.97 1.20 7.23
CA SER A 30 -14.12 1.76 7.93
C SER A 30 -13.89 1.85 9.44
N VAL A 31 -13.29 0.85 10.05
CA VAL A 31 -12.96 0.87 11.47
C VAL A 31 -11.98 2.00 11.78
N ARG A 32 -10.95 2.20 10.95
CA ARG A 32 -10.01 3.30 11.13
C ARG A 32 -10.70 4.65 10.98
N GLU A 33 -11.57 4.81 9.99
CA GLU A 33 -12.34 6.04 9.76
C GLU A 33 -13.24 6.36 10.95
N LEU A 34 -13.94 5.36 11.48
CA LEU A 34 -14.82 5.54 12.65
C LEU A 34 -14.04 5.91 13.91
N LYS A 35 -12.80 5.47 14.04
CA LYS A 35 -11.93 5.83 15.17
C LYS A 35 -11.26 7.20 14.98
N GLY A 36 -11.51 7.88 13.87
CA GLY A 36 -10.91 9.17 13.57
C GLY A 36 -9.41 9.10 13.28
N LEU A 37 -8.91 7.91 12.89
CA LEU A 37 -7.50 7.72 12.59
C LEU A 37 -7.14 8.31 11.24
N GLU A 38 -5.96 8.90 11.15
CA GLU A 38 -5.46 9.52 9.94
C GLU A 38 -5.03 8.48 8.91
N PHE A 39 -5.29 8.77 7.62
CA PHE A 39 -4.91 7.88 6.51
C PHE A 39 -3.68 8.37 5.75
N SER A 40 -3.36 9.66 5.80
CA SER A 40 -2.29 10.24 4.98
C SER A 40 -0.91 9.63 5.25
N SER A 41 -0.66 9.20 6.48
CA SER A 41 0.59 8.55 6.88
C SER A 41 0.52 7.03 6.88
N LEU A 42 -0.66 6.45 6.64
CA LEU A 42 -0.82 5.00 6.63
C LEU A 42 -0.11 4.40 5.41
N ARG A 43 0.77 3.42 5.68
CA ARG A 43 1.45 2.63 4.66
C ARG A 43 1.20 1.15 4.95
N ILE A 44 0.79 0.42 3.93
CA ILE A 44 0.42 -1.00 4.04
C ILE A 44 1.40 -1.82 3.23
N THR A 45 2.05 -2.80 3.85
CA THR A 45 2.89 -3.76 3.15
C THR A 45 2.01 -4.78 2.42
N PRO A 46 2.52 -5.43 1.35
CA PRO A 46 1.79 -6.53 0.72
C PRO A 46 1.42 -7.64 1.70
N GLU A 47 2.31 -7.96 2.63
CA GLU A 47 2.10 -8.99 3.65
C GLU A 47 0.96 -8.60 4.59
N ARG A 48 0.91 -7.36 5.01
CA ARG A 48 -0.19 -6.86 5.86
C ARG A 48 -1.51 -6.86 5.10
N LEU A 49 -1.50 -6.47 3.83
CA LEU A 49 -2.69 -6.51 2.99
C LEU A 49 -3.22 -7.94 2.86
N GLN A 50 -2.33 -8.90 2.72
CA GLN A 50 -2.68 -10.32 2.68
C GLN A 50 -3.43 -10.75 3.94
N VAL A 51 -2.95 -10.33 5.10
CA VAL A 51 -3.59 -10.61 6.39
C VAL A 51 -4.95 -9.92 6.49
N ILE A 52 -5.03 -8.64 6.16
CA ILE A 52 -6.28 -7.87 6.20
C ILE A 52 -7.35 -8.52 5.33
N ALA A 53 -7.00 -8.90 4.11
CA ALA A 53 -7.91 -9.48 3.14
C ALA A 53 -8.15 -10.98 3.35
N ASN A 54 -7.34 -11.62 4.19
CA ASN A 54 -7.37 -13.08 4.44
C ASN A 54 -7.27 -13.88 3.15
N VAL A 55 -6.27 -13.55 2.33
CA VAL A 55 -6.00 -14.19 1.05
C VAL A 55 -4.84 -15.19 1.22
N ASN A 56 -5.03 -16.43 0.80
CA ASN A 56 -4.12 -17.53 1.11
C ASN A 56 -3.04 -17.81 0.06
N ASN A 57 -3.08 -17.16 -1.11
CA ASN A 57 -2.08 -17.40 -2.13
C ASN A 57 -1.71 -16.11 -2.87
N HIS A 58 -0.52 -16.14 -3.49
CA HIS A 58 0.04 -14.97 -4.18
C HIS A 58 -0.75 -14.54 -5.41
N ALA A 59 -1.34 -15.48 -6.14
CA ALA A 59 -2.11 -15.16 -7.33
C ALA A 59 -3.36 -14.34 -6.99
N ARG A 60 -4.04 -14.72 -5.91
CA ARG A 60 -5.23 -13.99 -5.44
C ARG A 60 -4.86 -12.64 -4.85
N LEU A 61 -3.75 -12.58 -4.10
CA LEU A 61 -3.25 -11.32 -3.56
C LEU A 61 -2.88 -10.35 -4.69
N SER A 62 -2.15 -10.83 -5.69
CA SER A 62 -1.77 -10.00 -6.84
C SER A 62 -2.99 -9.46 -7.57
N ARG A 63 -4.01 -10.28 -7.78
CA ARG A 63 -5.26 -9.85 -8.41
C ARG A 63 -5.98 -8.79 -7.57
N LEU A 64 -6.04 -8.99 -6.26
CA LEU A 64 -6.64 -8.01 -5.34
C LEU A 64 -5.91 -6.67 -5.42
N ILE A 65 -4.58 -6.69 -5.42
CA ILE A 65 -3.76 -5.49 -5.53
C ILE A 65 -4.05 -4.76 -6.85
N VAL A 66 -4.11 -5.49 -7.96
CA VAL A 66 -4.44 -4.90 -9.27
C VAL A 66 -5.80 -4.22 -9.24
N VAL A 67 -6.80 -4.85 -8.64
CA VAL A 67 -8.15 -4.27 -8.50
C VAL A 67 -8.08 -2.99 -7.69
N LEU A 68 -7.43 -3.01 -6.53
CA LEU A 68 -7.35 -1.84 -5.64
C LEU A 68 -6.59 -0.68 -6.28
N LEU A 69 -5.56 -0.95 -7.08
CA LEU A 69 -4.81 0.07 -7.81
C LEU A 69 -5.63 0.61 -9.00
N SER A 70 -6.22 -0.27 -9.81
CA SER A 70 -6.99 0.13 -10.99
C SER A 70 -8.23 0.93 -10.63
N GLU A 71 -8.86 0.62 -9.52
CA GLU A 71 -10.09 1.28 -9.07
C GLU A 71 -9.79 2.50 -8.17
N LYS A 72 -8.52 2.89 -8.07
CA LYS A 72 -8.11 4.11 -7.36
C LYS A 72 -8.45 4.08 -5.86
N ILE A 73 -8.40 2.92 -5.25
CA ILE A 73 -8.52 2.77 -3.80
C ILE A 73 -7.15 2.97 -3.15
N LEU A 74 -6.13 2.33 -3.72
CA LEU A 74 -4.75 2.42 -3.27
C LEU A 74 -3.85 3.00 -4.35
N ASP A 75 -2.77 3.63 -3.92
CA ASP A 75 -1.63 3.98 -4.75
C ASP A 75 -0.42 3.18 -4.30
N ARG A 76 0.46 2.86 -5.26
CA ARG A 76 1.74 2.23 -4.97
C ARG A 76 2.75 3.31 -4.58
N SER A 77 3.62 2.96 -3.63
CA SER A 77 4.71 3.82 -3.21
C SER A 77 5.99 2.97 -3.08
N VAL A 78 7.14 3.55 -3.37
CA VAL A 78 8.45 2.91 -3.25
C VAL A 78 9.26 3.65 -2.21
N VAL A 79 9.77 2.94 -1.22
CA VAL A 79 10.58 3.51 -0.14
C VAL A 79 12.00 2.99 -0.26
N ILE A 80 12.98 3.88 -0.15
CA ILE A 80 14.38 3.51 -0.02
C ILE A 80 14.69 3.38 1.46
N ASN A 81 15.20 2.22 1.87
CA ASN A 81 15.62 1.96 3.24
C ASN A 81 17.13 2.01 3.37
N SER A 82 17.61 2.59 4.48
CA SER A 82 19.01 2.45 4.88
C SER A 82 19.28 1.01 5.34
N PRO A 83 20.45 0.43 5.02
CA PRO A 83 20.83 -0.88 5.55
C PRO A 83 20.87 -0.94 7.08
N THR A 84 21.07 0.20 7.74
CA THR A 84 21.22 0.27 9.20
C THR A 84 20.09 1.00 9.91
N GLY A 85 19.12 1.50 9.14
CA GLY A 85 18.03 2.29 9.70
C GLY A 85 16.72 2.04 9.00
N GLY A 86 15.83 3.01 9.09
CA GLY A 86 14.51 2.96 8.46
C GLY A 86 14.49 3.61 7.08
N GLY A 87 13.31 4.04 6.67
CA GLY A 87 13.10 4.68 5.38
C GLY A 87 13.81 6.03 5.27
N ILE A 88 14.51 6.23 4.16
CA ILE A 88 15.20 7.49 3.85
C ILE A 88 14.28 8.41 3.05
N ALA A 89 13.62 7.86 2.03
CA ALA A 89 12.78 8.63 1.12
C ALA A 89 11.70 7.75 0.49
N GLU A 90 10.60 8.37 0.08
CA GLU A 90 9.47 7.71 -0.57
C GLU A 90 9.25 8.34 -1.94
N PHE A 91 8.97 7.51 -2.95
CA PHE A 91 8.71 7.91 -4.33
C PHE A 91 7.44 7.25 -4.84
N ASP A 92 6.79 7.88 -5.83
CA ASP A 92 5.56 7.35 -6.42
C ASP A 92 5.82 6.16 -7.34
N SER A 93 7.01 6.09 -7.94
CA SER A 93 7.37 4.98 -8.81
C SER A 93 8.87 4.70 -8.79
N ILE A 94 9.26 3.51 -9.25
CA ILE A 94 10.67 3.13 -9.40
C ILE A 94 11.40 4.09 -10.36
N ALA A 95 10.71 4.63 -11.37
CA ALA A 95 11.31 5.56 -12.32
C ALA A 95 11.81 6.86 -11.67
N ASP A 96 11.22 7.23 -10.54
CA ASP A 96 11.58 8.45 -9.82
C ASP A 96 12.74 8.24 -8.83
N VAL A 97 13.14 6.99 -8.59
CA VAL A 97 14.20 6.66 -7.64
C VAL A 97 15.56 7.03 -8.21
N PRO A 98 16.37 7.85 -7.50
CA PRO A 98 17.70 8.22 -7.95
C PRO A 98 18.68 7.03 -7.82
N ASP A 99 19.78 7.09 -8.59
CA ASP A 99 20.83 6.06 -8.51
C ASP A 99 21.64 6.17 -7.22
N VAL A 100 21.76 7.38 -6.68
CA VAL A 100 22.52 7.68 -5.45
C VAL A 100 21.65 8.57 -4.57
N ILE A 101 21.64 8.29 -3.28
CA ILE A 101 20.92 9.09 -2.28
C ILE A 101 21.78 9.24 -1.02
N HIS A 102 21.58 10.36 -0.30
CA HIS A 102 22.24 10.53 0.99
C HIS A 102 21.52 9.74 2.06
N ASP A 103 22.24 8.79 2.68
CA ASP A 103 21.73 7.99 3.80
C ASP A 103 21.90 8.78 5.09
N THR A 104 20.80 9.32 5.60
CA THR A 104 20.80 10.15 6.81
C THR A 104 21.12 9.36 8.08
N PHE A 105 20.92 8.04 8.07
CA PHE A 105 21.22 7.19 9.23
C PHE A 105 22.71 6.93 9.38
N ARG A 106 23.43 6.81 8.25
CA ARG A 106 24.88 6.58 8.23
C ARG A 106 25.67 7.84 7.90
N ASP A 107 24.97 8.93 7.55
CA ASP A 107 25.56 10.21 7.12
C ASP A 107 26.58 10.03 5.99
N MET A 108 26.18 9.31 4.95
CA MET A 108 27.00 9.06 3.76
C MET A 108 26.11 8.83 2.55
N ASP A 109 26.66 9.11 1.37
CA ASP A 109 25.98 8.78 0.13
C ASP A 109 26.00 7.28 -0.11
N MET A 110 24.90 6.75 -0.64
CA MET A 110 24.79 5.34 -0.97
C MET A 110 24.28 5.14 -2.40
N GLU A 111 24.79 4.14 -3.08
CA GLU A 111 24.21 3.63 -4.31
C GLU A 111 22.92 2.90 -3.98
N VAL A 112 21.84 3.20 -4.70
CA VAL A 112 20.55 2.55 -4.51
C VAL A 112 20.50 1.26 -5.32
N THR A 113 20.26 0.14 -4.62
CA THR A 113 20.12 -1.16 -5.25
C THR A 113 18.71 -1.69 -5.05
N ALA A 114 18.32 -2.73 -5.79
CA ALA A 114 17.00 -3.34 -5.68
C ALA A 114 16.69 -3.81 -4.25
N GLY A 115 17.70 -4.27 -3.51
CA GLY A 115 17.54 -4.72 -2.13
C GLY A 115 17.22 -3.59 -1.13
N ASP A 116 17.46 -2.35 -1.51
CA ASP A 116 17.17 -1.19 -0.67
C ASP A 116 15.74 -0.69 -0.85
N LEU A 117 15.02 -1.20 -1.84
CA LEU A 117 13.68 -0.74 -2.20
C LEU A 117 12.61 -1.62 -1.56
N LYS A 118 11.56 -0.97 -1.07
CA LYS A 118 10.38 -1.65 -0.52
C LYS A 118 9.12 -1.04 -1.12
N THR A 119 8.24 -1.91 -1.62
CA THR A 119 6.93 -1.48 -2.12
C THR A 119 5.94 -1.40 -0.96
N LEU A 120 5.24 -0.28 -0.88
CA LEU A 120 4.17 -0.06 0.07
C LEU A 120 2.93 0.43 -0.67
N TYR A 121 1.78 0.34 -0.03
CA TYR A 121 0.52 0.87 -0.55
C TYR A 121 -0.01 1.94 0.40
N ARG A 122 -0.55 3.00 -0.18
CA ARG A 122 -1.19 4.09 0.55
C ARG A 122 -2.59 4.32 0.02
N ILE A 123 -3.44 4.93 0.83
CA ILE A 123 -4.80 5.29 0.41
C ILE A 123 -4.70 6.35 -0.68
N HIS A 124 -5.41 6.11 -1.79
CA HIS A 124 -5.48 7.09 -2.89
C HIS A 124 -6.20 8.35 -2.40
N ALA A 125 -5.55 9.49 -2.54
CA ALA A 125 -6.14 10.79 -2.24
C ALA A 125 -7.12 11.15 -3.37
N ALA A 126 -8.39 11.22 -3.03
CA ALA A 126 -9.44 11.57 -3.99
C ALA A 126 -9.48 13.07 -4.23
#